data_155f0650ab39ffbb12fa410b80d270af
#
_entry.id   155f0650ab39ffbb12fa410b80d270af
#
_cell.length_a   1.000
_cell.length_b   1.000
_cell.length_c   1.000
_cell.angle_alpha   90.00
_cell.angle_beta   90.00
_cell.angle_gamma   90.00
#
_symmetry.space_group_name_H-M   'P 1'
#
loop_
_entity.id
_entity.type
_entity.pdbx_description
1 polymer ?
#
loop_
_entity_poly.entity_id
_entity_poly.type
_entity_poly.pdbx_seq_one_letter_code
_entity_poly.pdbx_strand_id
1 'polypeptide(L)'
;MRQTGKRGRKATSLPVRFVHAGKLCKGEKMVELQGYIDRIVFRNEENGYSVLCMKEGNKEEFLVGVFPDVSEGEYLTARGEMNVHPIYGKQLRVQEYEFTAPSDAASTLKYLSSGAIKGIGEALATRIVKKFGDDTFRIMEEEPERLAEVKGISMRKALEISGAVAGKRDLRQAMLFLQQYGITQNLGMKIYNFYQGRLYQVIRENPYKLADDIDGVGFRIADEIASKAGILPDSDFRIRSGILYVLEQATGQGHTCLPMDQLMQEARRLLGVEIDSMNDRIMDLIMDKRIVVKTKEDIQMVYSSVSYYTELTIAQMLKDLNIKDTITSDEIAAKIKAIETEQDIALDERQRLAVSEAVNNGLTIITGGPGTGKTTTIRTIIRYFEKEGLDILLAAPTGRAAKRMKEATGCEAKTVHRLLELSGMVGEGATSFGRNEDNPLETDVVIIDDVSMADIFLM
;
A
#
# COMPACT_ATOMS: atom_id res chain seq x y z
N MET A 1 0.48 73.01 17.82
CA MET A 1 1.75 72.77 17.08
C MET A 1 2.20 71.33 17.23
N ARG A 2 2.59 70.73 16.14
CA ARG A 2 3.15 69.39 15.80
C ARG A 2 2.13 68.29 15.50
N GLN A 3 1.93 68.16 14.18
CA GLN A 3 1.43 67.01 13.46
C GLN A 3 2.42 65.87 13.61
N THR A 4 1.91 64.64 13.82
CA THR A 4 2.66 63.42 13.52
C THR A 4 1.82 62.55 12.59
N GLY A 5 2.32 62.41 11.36
CA GLY A 5 1.73 61.62 10.29
C GLY A 5 1.78 60.13 10.58
N LYS A 6 0.66 59.45 10.33
CA LYS A 6 0.57 58.00 10.21
C LYS A 6 1.12 57.56 8.86
N ARG A 7 2.32 56.98 8.85
CA ARG A 7 2.82 56.21 7.70
C ARG A 7 2.24 54.81 7.76
N GLY A 8 1.41 54.49 6.74
CA GLY A 8 0.97 53.14 6.49
C GLY A 8 2.16 52.23 6.17
N ARG A 9 2.29 51.15 6.93
CA ARG A 9 3.23 50.08 6.59
C ARG A 9 2.55 49.18 5.54
N LYS A 10 3.08 49.19 4.34
CA LYS A 10 2.84 48.15 3.35
C LYS A 10 3.45 46.84 3.90
N ALA A 11 2.62 45.83 4.08
CA ALA A 11 3.07 44.48 4.38
C ALA A 11 3.73 43.93 3.11
N THR A 12 5.04 43.96 3.05
CA THR A 12 5.83 43.18 2.10
C THR A 12 5.90 41.74 2.62
N SER A 13 5.21 40.84 1.96
CA SER A 13 5.38 39.42 2.17
C SER A 13 6.80 39.00 1.77
N LEU A 14 7.61 38.69 2.76
CA LEU A 14 8.93 38.09 2.57
C LEU A 14 8.75 36.64 2.15
N PRO A 15 9.46 36.12 1.14
CA PRO A 15 9.45 34.71 0.80
C PRO A 15 10.09 33.93 1.96
N VAL A 16 9.33 32.99 2.51
CA VAL A 16 9.79 32.07 3.55
C VAL A 16 10.73 31.06 2.90
N ARG A 17 12.02 31.20 3.17
CA ARG A 17 13.04 30.21 2.84
C ARG A 17 12.93 29.03 3.82
N PHE A 18 12.53 27.87 3.35
CA PHE A 18 12.67 26.64 4.10
C PHE A 18 13.99 25.96 3.74
N VAL A 19 14.88 25.81 4.71
CA VAL A 19 16.11 25.03 4.60
C VAL A 19 15.84 23.68 5.25
N HIS A 20 15.83 22.64 4.48
CA HIS A 20 15.75 21.26 4.99
C HIS A 20 17.16 20.74 5.24
N ALA A 21 17.46 20.40 6.51
CA ALA A 21 18.69 19.69 6.88
C ALA A 21 18.49 18.17 6.67
N GLY A 22 18.58 17.72 5.44
CA GLY A 22 18.74 16.31 5.09
C GLY A 22 20.22 16.03 4.84
N LYS A 23 20.74 14.92 5.39
CA LYS A 23 22.14 14.50 5.21
C LYS A 23 22.51 14.48 3.73
N LEU A 24 23.39 15.38 3.33
CA LEU A 24 24.04 15.42 2.02
C LEU A 24 24.87 14.17 1.81
N CYS A 25 24.47 13.33 0.89
CA CYS A 25 25.39 12.44 0.18
C CYS A 25 26.22 13.27 -0.79
N LYS A 26 27.53 13.15 -0.74
CA LYS A 26 28.47 13.94 -1.53
C LYS A 26 28.31 13.62 -3.02
N GLY A 27 27.97 14.63 -3.85
CA GLY A 27 28.36 14.61 -5.25
C GLY A 27 27.36 15.09 -6.30
N GLU A 28 26.08 15.30 -6.01
CA GLU A 28 25.10 15.67 -7.06
C GLU A 28 24.72 17.15 -6.95
N LYS A 29 24.85 17.87 -8.08
CA LYS A 29 24.52 19.30 -8.16
C LYS A 29 23.00 19.43 -8.25
N MET A 30 22.37 20.01 -7.24
CA MET A 30 20.98 20.50 -7.32
C MET A 30 20.89 21.55 -8.44
N VAL A 31 19.98 21.32 -9.37
CA VAL A 31 19.68 22.22 -10.49
C VAL A 31 18.33 22.87 -10.22
N GLU A 32 18.24 24.17 -10.45
CA GLU A 32 17.00 24.93 -10.39
C GLU A 32 16.60 25.32 -11.83
N LEU A 33 15.37 25.01 -12.20
CA LEU A 33 14.75 25.38 -13.47
C LEU A 33 13.47 26.17 -13.22
N GLN A 34 13.23 27.18 -14.02
CA GLN A 34 12.03 28.02 -13.96
C GLN A 34 11.37 28.09 -15.33
N GLY A 35 10.06 28.03 -15.37
CA GLY A 35 9.35 28.13 -16.64
C GLY A 35 7.86 27.78 -16.54
N TYR A 36 7.19 27.85 -17.70
CA TYR A 36 5.79 27.44 -17.83
C TYR A 36 5.69 25.96 -18.15
N ILE A 37 4.71 25.31 -17.56
CA ILE A 37 4.34 23.97 -17.99
C ILE A 37 3.61 24.09 -19.31
N ASP A 38 4.25 23.63 -20.37
CA ASP A 38 3.71 23.68 -21.72
C ASP A 38 2.69 22.55 -21.93
N ARG A 39 3.04 21.34 -21.49
CA ARG A 39 2.15 20.15 -21.55
C ARG A 39 2.50 19.12 -20.50
N ILE A 40 1.49 18.35 -20.10
CA ILE A 40 1.63 17.17 -19.28
C ILE A 40 1.77 15.96 -20.20
N VAL A 41 2.98 15.39 -20.27
CA VAL A 41 3.27 14.24 -21.15
C VAL A 41 2.67 12.96 -20.58
N PHE A 42 2.71 12.81 -19.26
CA PHE A 42 2.13 11.68 -18.53
C PHE A 42 1.73 12.11 -17.13
N ARG A 43 0.62 11.58 -16.65
CA ARG A 43 0.18 11.70 -15.25
C ARG A 43 -0.47 10.41 -14.77
N ASN A 44 -0.07 9.95 -13.59
CA ASN A 44 -0.79 8.94 -12.84
C ASN A 44 -1.70 9.67 -11.83
N GLU A 45 -3.01 9.55 -12.01
CA GLU A 45 -4.01 10.24 -11.19
C GLU A 45 -4.06 9.72 -9.73
N GLU A 46 -3.62 8.48 -9.48
CA GLU A 46 -3.67 7.88 -8.15
C GLU A 46 -2.58 8.44 -7.23
N ASN A 47 -1.37 8.63 -7.75
CA ASN A 47 -0.20 9.02 -6.95
C ASN A 47 0.40 10.37 -7.34
N GLY A 48 -0.14 11.04 -8.37
CA GLY A 48 0.32 12.34 -8.84
C GLY A 48 1.66 12.33 -9.57
N TYR A 49 2.27 11.13 -9.81
CA TYR A 49 3.51 11.03 -10.57
C TYR A 49 3.29 11.52 -11.99
N SER A 50 4.11 12.48 -12.41
CA SER A 50 3.93 13.12 -13.71
C SER A 50 5.27 13.33 -14.43
N VAL A 51 5.18 13.34 -15.74
CA VAL A 51 6.23 13.82 -16.65
C VAL A 51 5.71 15.09 -17.31
N LEU A 52 6.34 16.21 -16.99
CA LEU A 52 5.95 17.54 -17.46
C LEU A 52 6.95 18.06 -18.47
N CYS A 53 6.49 18.72 -19.51
CA CYS A 53 7.31 19.51 -20.42
C CYS A 53 7.23 20.97 -19.96
N MET A 54 8.34 21.53 -19.51
CA MET A 54 8.47 22.92 -19.09
C MET A 54 9.20 23.73 -20.18
N LYS A 55 8.76 24.95 -20.40
CA LYS A 55 9.42 25.90 -21.32
C LYS A 55 9.94 27.13 -20.57
N GLU A 56 11.19 27.42 -20.79
CA GLU A 56 11.83 28.70 -20.43
C GLU A 56 12.26 29.42 -21.73
N GLY A 57 11.48 30.38 -22.19
CA GLY A 57 11.67 31.00 -23.50
C GLY A 57 11.52 29.95 -24.63
N ASN A 58 12.62 29.69 -25.37
CA ASN A 58 12.66 28.71 -26.45
C ASN A 58 13.22 27.35 -26.08
N LYS A 59 13.57 27.12 -24.81
CA LYS A 59 14.11 25.85 -24.34
C LYS A 59 12.99 24.99 -23.76
N GLU A 60 12.99 23.72 -24.14
CA GLU A 60 12.12 22.70 -23.57
C GLU A 60 12.95 21.83 -22.60
N GLU A 61 12.47 21.66 -21.38
CA GLU A 61 13.06 20.82 -20.35
C GLU A 61 11.99 19.86 -19.79
N PHE A 62 12.38 18.62 -19.52
CA PHE A 62 11.46 17.63 -18.95
C PHE A 62 11.64 17.52 -17.45
N LEU A 63 10.55 17.65 -16.72
CA LEU A 63 10.47 17.47 -15.28
C LEU A 63 9.81 16.14 -14.97
N VAL A 64 10.36 15.38 -14.04
CA VAL A 64 9.83 14.09 -13.59
C VAL A 64 9.73 14.09 -12.07
N GLY A 65 8.57 13.78 -11.55
CA GLY A 65 8.33 13.79 -10.10
C GLY A 65 6.85 13.64 -9.77
N VAL A 66 6.51 13.93 -8.52
CA VAL A 66 5.12 13.95 -8.05
C VAL A 66 4.62 15.39 -8.08
N PHE A 67 3.63 15.63 -8.95
CA PHE A 67 3.04 16.96 -9.19
C PHE A 67 1.51 16.87 -9.10
N PRO A 68 0.96 16.72 -7.89
CA PRO A 68 -0.46 16.43 -7.71
C PRO A 68 -1.38 17.54 -8.18
N ASP A 69 -0.91 18.78 -8.15
CA ASP A 69 -1.69 19.98 -8.36
C ASP A 69 -1.23 20.86 -9.53
N VAL A 70 -0.18 20.41 -10.27
CA VAL A 70 0.35 21.15 -11.41
C VAL A 70 -0.55 20.99 -12.64
N SER A 71 -0.80 22.11 -13.32
CA SER A 71 -1.56 22.17 -14.57
C SER A 71 -0.75 22.83 -15.67
N GLU A 72 -1.15 22.55 -16.92
CA GLU A 72 -0.59 23.24 -18.07
C GLU A 72 -0.83 24.75 -17.98
N GLY A 73 0.14 25.54 -18.39
CA GLY A 73 0.10 27.01 -18.29
C GLY A 73 0.55 27.58 -16.94
N GLU A 74 0.76 26.76 -15.92
CA GLU A 74 1.30 27.24 -14.63
C GLU A 74 2.80 27.54 -14.76
N TYR A 75 3.23 28.62 -14.09
CA TYR A 75 4.63 28.96 -13.96
C TYR A 75 5.17 28.42 -12.63
N LEU A 76 6.24 27.65 -12.71
CA LEU A 76 6.84 27.07 -11.52
C LEU A 76 8.38 27.15 -11.54
N THR A 77 8.93 27.12 -10.35
CA THR A 77 10.35 26.92 -10.08
C THR A 77 10.52 25.52 -9.55
N ALA A 78 11.28 24.69 -10.27
CA ALA A 78 11.54 23.30 -9.90
C ALA A 78 13.01 23.12 -9.51
N ARG A 79 13.26 22.38 -8.40
CA ARG A 79 14.60 22.04 -7.91
C ARG A 79 14.75 20.55 -7.83
N GLY A 80 15.88 20.04 -8.31
CA GLY A 80 16.13 18.59 -8.31
C GLY A 80 17.46 18.21 -8.93
N GLU A 81 17.57 16.95 -9.28
CA GLU A 81 18.78 16.36 -9.86
C GLU A 81 18.57 16.05 -11.35
N MET A 82 19.54 16.43 -12.18
CA MET A 82 19.50 16.08 -13.60
C MET A 82 19.81 14.60 -13.77
N ASN A 83 18.89 13.88 -14.40
CA ASN A 83 19.04 12.48 -14.77
C ASN A 83 18.96 12.30 -16.29
N VAL A 84 19.60 11.26 -16.81
CA VAL A 84 19.52 10.89 -18.22
C VAL A 84 18.80 9.56 -18.34
N HIS A 85 17.55 9.63 -18.82
CA HIS A 85 16.79 8.41 -19.07
C HIS A 85 17.24 7.78 -20.40
N PRO A 86 17.44 6.44 -20.49
CA PRO A 86 17.96 5.77 -21.69
C PRO A 86 17.14 6.02 -22.96
N ILE A 87 15.79 6.19 -22.81
CA ILE A 87 14.87 6.36 -23.92
C ILE A 87 14.43 7.83 -24.09
N TYR A 88 14.23 8.57 -22.98
CA TYR A 88 13.60 9.90 -22.99
C TYR A 88 14.61 11.05 -22.83
N GLY A 89 15.92 10.75 -22.72
CA GLY A 89 16.97 11.76 -22.66
C GLY A 89 17.09 12.46 -21.31
N LYS A 90 17.53 13.73 -21.33
CA LYS A 90 17.77 14.52 -20.11
C LYS A 90 16.44 14.90 -19.46
N GLN A 91 16.34 14.70 -18.15
CA GLN A 91 15.17 15.00 -17.32
C GLN A 91 15.63 15.55 -15.97
N LEU A 92 14.94 16.53 -15.41
CA LEU A 92 15.11 16.96 -14.03
C LEU A 92 14.21 16.10 -13.14
N ARG A 93 14.81 15.29 -12.27
CA ARG A 93 14.07 14.61 -11.20
C ARG A 93 13.82 15.60 -10.09
N VAL A 94 12.60 16.11 -10.03
CA VAL A 94 12.20 17.18 -9.12
C VAL A 94 12.02 16.64 -7.71
N GLN A 95 12.63 17.32 -6.76
CA GLN A 95 12.50 17.07 -5.32
C GLN A 95 11.63 18.14 -4.65
N GLU A 96 11.71 19.37 -5.15
CA GLU A 96 10.94 20.51 -4.65
C GLU A 96 10.49 21.39 -5.82
N TYR A 97 9.30 21.97 -5.70
CA TYR A 97 8.82 22.99 -6.64
C TYR A 97 7.97 24.04 -5.94
N GLU A 98 7.94 25.23 -6.50
CA GLU A 98 7.16 26.35 -6.04
C GLU A 98 6.34 26.94 -7.19
N PHE A 99 5.09 27.27 -6.93
CA PHE A 99 4.23 27.95 -7.91
C PHE A 99 4.37 29.45 -7.81
N THR A 100 4.29 30.10 -8.98
CA THR A 100 4.01 31.51 -9.08
C THR A 100 2.61 31.67 -9.66
N ALA A 101 1.67 32.18 -8.85
CA ALA A 101 0.32 32.45 -9.33
C ALA A 101 0.37 33.46 -10.51
N PRO A 102 -0.50 33.30 -11.54
CA PRO A 102 -0.62 34.28 -12.60
C PRO A 102 -0.93 35.66 -12.02
N SER A 103 -0.07 36.65 -12.28
CA SER A 103 -0.17 37.98 -11.70
C SER A 103 -0.82 39.00 -12.62
N ASP A 104 -1.09 38.61 -13.87
CA ASP A 104 -1.67 39.49 -14.90
C ASP A 104 -2.71 38.75 -15.74
N ALA A 105 -3.54 39.49 -16.48
CA ALA A 105 -4.61 38.96 -17.31
C ALA A 105 -4.11 38.04 -18.43
N ALA A 106 -2.91 38.23 -18.99
CA ALA A 106 -2.37 37.39 -20.05
C ALA A 106 -1.97 36.02 -19.52
N SER A 107 -1.29 35.97 -18.39
CA SER A 107 -0.93 34.73 -17.69
C SER A 107 -2.17 33.98 -17.18
N THR A 108 -3.16 34.70 -16.67
CA THR A 108 -4.46 34.15 -16.25
C THR A 108 -5.21 33.53 -17.42
N LEU A 109 -5.21 34.18 -18.59
CA LEU A 109 -5.81 33.62 -19.79
C LEU A 109 -5.12 32.32 -20.21
N LYS A 110 -3.80 32.30 -20.23
CA LYS A 110 -3.02 31.11 -20.59
C LYS A 110 -3.32 29.95 -19.64
N TYR A 111 -3.33 30.21 -18.33
CA TYR A 111 -3.66 29.23 -17.31
C TYR A 111 -5.08 28.67 -17.47
N LEU A 112 -6.08 29.50 -17.65
CA LEU A 112 -7.47 29.04 -17.79
C LEU A 112 -7.72 28.34 -19.13
N SER A 113 -7.01 28.75 -20.19
CA SER A 113 -7.13 28.13 -21.53
C SER A 113 -6.49 26.75 -21.61
N SER A 114 -5.53 26.42 -20.72
CA SER A 114 -4.88 25.12 -20.68
C SER A 114 -5.78 23.97 -20.19
N GLY A 115 -6.99 24.30 -19.69
CA GLY A 115 -7.88 23.31 -19.08
C GLY A 115 -7.57 23.05 -17.58
N ALA A 116 -6.71 23.87 -16.98
CA ALA A 116 -6.33 23.79 -15.57
C ALA A 116 -7.54 23.76 -14.61
N ILE A 117 -8.63 24.40 -14.99
CA ILE A 117 -9.89 24.38 -14.25
C ILE A 117 -10.93 23.62 -15.06
N LYS A 118 -11.42 22.52 -14.49
CA LYS A 118 -12.44 21.68 -15.13
C LYS A 118 -13.68 22.51 -15.52
N GLY A 119 -14.07 22.42 -16.77
CA GLY A 119 -15.26 23.14 -17.30
C GLY A 119 -14.94 24.50 -17.92
N ILE A 120 -13.69 24.97 -17.94
CA ILE A 120 -13.24 26.16 -18.65
C ILE A 120 -12.39 25.73 -19.84
N GLY A 121 -12.89 25.95 -21.05
CA GLY A 121 -12.09 25.84 -22.29
C GLY A 121 -11.65 27.23 -22.79
N GLU A 122 -10.78 27.26 -23.78
CA GLU A 122 -10.14 28.48 -24.33
C GLU A 122 -11.12 29.62 -24.64
N ALA A 123 -12.23 29.30 -25.31
CA ALA A 123 -13.24 30.31 -25.67
C ALA A 123 -13.95 30.90 -24.43
N LEU A 124 -14.08 30.11 -23.36
CA LEU A 124 -14.69 30.57 -22.12
C LEU A 124 -13.67 31.36 -21.28
N ALA A 125 -12.44 30.88 -21.20
CA ALA A 125 -11.32 31.58 -20.55
C ALA A 125 -11.15 32.99 -21.11
N THR A 126 -11.13 33.14 -22.45
CA THR A 126 -11.03 34.44 -23.11
C THR A 126 -12.16 35.39 -22.69
N ARG A 127 -13.40 34.90 -22.59
CA ARG A 127 -14.54 35.72 -22.21
C ARG A 127 -14.48 36.14 -20.74
N ILE A 128 -14.06 35.21 -19.85
CA ILE A 128 -13.91 35.50 -18.42
C ILE A 128 -12.84 36.56 -18.19
N VAL A 129 -11.64 36.33 -18.72
CA VAL A 129 -10.50 37.26 -18.54
C VAL A 129 -10.77 38.61 -19.22
N LYS A 130 -11.41 38.65 -20.38
CA LYS A 130 -11.81 39.91 -21.02
C LYS A 130 -12.77 40.73 -20.16
N LYS A 131 -13.61 40.07 -19.36
CA LYS A 131 -14.58 40.75 -18.48
C LYS A 131 -13.98 41.19 -17.16
N PHE A 132 -13.18 40.36 -16.54
CA PHE A 132 -12.73 40.55 -15.16
C PHE A 132 -11.24 40.93 -15.03
N GLY A 133 -10.44 40.77 -16.10
CA GLY A 133 -9.00 41.10 -16.09
C GLY A 133 -8.25 40.42 -14.96
N ASP A 134 -7.49 41.22 -14.22
CA ASP A 134 -6.65 40.74 -13.11
C ASP A 134 -7.48 40.29 -11.88
N ASP A 135 -8.75 40.69 -11.78
CA ASP A 135 -9.69 40.26 -10.72
C ASP A 135 -10.25 38.85 -10.93
N THR A 136 -9.90 38.19 -12.03
CA THR A 136 -10.54 36.90 -12.43
C THR A 136 -10.51 35.87 -11.32
N PHE A 137 -9.33 35.63 -10.69
CA PHE A 137 -9.22 34.63 -9.61
C PHE A 137 -9.99 35.03 -8.36
N ARG A 138 -9.91 36.31 -7.97
CA ARG A 138 -10.67 36.81 -6.83
C ARG A 138 -12.18 36.58 -7.02
N ILE A 139 -12.71 36.86 -8.21
CA ILE A 139 -14.12 36.66 -8.52
C ILE A 139 -14.48 35.17 -8.53
N MET A 140 -13.62 34.31 -9.04
CA MET A 140 -13.84 32.86 -9.02
C MET A 140 -13.92 32.30 -7.59
N GLU A 141 -13.15 32.88 -6.65
CA GLU A 141 -13.09 32.41 -5.26
C GLU A 141 -14.12 33.08 -4.36
N GLU A 142 -14.27 34.42 -4.45
CA GLU A 142 -15.04 35.20 -3.48
C GLU A 142 -16.45 35.60 -3.97
N GLU A 143 -16.62 35.73 -5.28
CA GLU A 143 -17.85 36.24 -5.88
C GLU A 143 -18.31 35.38 -7.07
N PRO A 144 -18.44 34.02 -6.90
CA PRO A 144 -18.69 33.10 -8.03
C PRO A 144 -19.99 33.39 -8.82
N GLU A 145 -20.98 34.03 -8.20
CA GLU A 145 -22.23 34.41 -8.87
C GLU A 145 -21.96 35.36 -10.04
N ARG A 146 -20.93 36.18 -9.95
CA ARG A 146 -20.56 37.13 -11.02
C ARG A 146 -20.04 36.43 -12.27
N LEU A 147 -19.55 35.19 -12.15
CA LEU A 147 -19.19 34.40 -13.32
C LEU A 147 -20.40 34.18 -14.23
N ALA A 148 -21.61 34.09 -13.68
CA ALA A 148 -22.83 33.97 -14.47
C ALA A 148 -23.15 35.20 -15.35
N GLU A 149 -22.49 36.34 -15.12
CA GLU A 149 -22.57 37.50 -15.99
C GLU A 149 -21.83 37.28 -17.34
N VAL A 150 -20.99 36.24 -17.44
CA VAL A 150 -20.26 35.87 -18.65
C VAL A 150 -21.14 34.98 -19.54
N LYS A 151 -21.34 35.38 -20.80
CA LYS A 151 -22.16 34.60 -21.74
C LYS A 151 -21.67 33.16 -21.85
N GLY A 152 -22.55 32.20 -21.49
CA GLY A 152 -22.27 30.76 -21.53
C GLY A 152 -21.90 30.16 -20.19
N ILE A 153 -22.01 30.92 -19.10
CA ILE A 153 -21.88 30.42 -17.71
C ILE A 153 -23.25 30.54 -17.04
N SER A 154 -23.85 29.41 -16.68
CA SER A 154 -25.01 29.37 -15.79
C SER A 154 -24.55 29.49 -14.33
N MET A 155 -25.47 29.83 -13.43
CA MET A 155 -25.18 29.85 -11.99
C MET A 155 -24.60 28.51 -11.49
N ARG A 156 -25.17 27.38 -11.93
CA ARG A 156 -24.66 26.05 -11.61
C ARG A 156 -23.20 25.88 -12.06
N LYS A 157 -22.89 26.27 -13.29
CA LYS A 157 -21.52 26.18 -13.83
C LYS A 157 -20.56 27.13 -13.12
N ALA A 158 -21.02 28.30 -12.68
CA ALA A 158 -20.24 29.23 -11.88
C ALA A 158 -19.82 28.60 -10.54
N LEU A 159 -20.73 27.91 -9.86
CA LEU A 159 -20.45 27.20 -8.61
C LEU A 159 -19.53 25.98 -8.83
N GLU A 160 -19.68 25.24 -9.93
CA GLU A 160 -18.78 24.13 -10.29
C GLU A 160 -17.34 24.64 -10.53
N ILE A 161 -17.17 25.78 -11.20
CA ILE A 161 -15.88 26.42 -11.43
C ILE A 161 -15.24 26.86 -10.10
N SER A 162 -16.01 27.56 -9.27
CA SER A 162 -15.55 27.99 -7.94
C SER A 162 -15.11 26.80 -7.08
N GLY A 163 -15.91 25.72 -7.05
CA GLY A 163 -15.56 24.48 -6.35
C GLY A 163 -14.25 23.85 -6.85
N ALA A 164 -14.00 23.87 -8.18
CA ALA A 164 -12.76 23.36 -8.74
C ALA A 164 -11.53 24.21 -8.36
N VAL A 165 -11.69 25.53 -8.30
CA VAL A 165 -10.63 26.46 -7.83
C VAL A 165 -10.32 26.26 -6.35
N ALA A 166 -11.38 26.18 -5.52
CA ALA A 166 -11.27 25.92 -4.08
C ALA A 166 -10.60 24.57 -3.80
N GLY A 167 -10.98 23.50 -4.50
CA GLY A 167 -10.37 22.18 -4.36
C GLY A 167 -8.88 22.16 -4.65
N LYS A 168 -8.41 22.90 -5.65
CA LYS A 168 -6.96 23.04 -5.91
C LYS A 168 -6.23 23.78 -4.80
N ARG A 169 -6.83 24.85 -4.27
CA ARG A 169 -6.27 25.59 -3.14
C ARG A 169 -6.19 24.71 -1.90
N ASP A 170 -7.25 23.95 -1.60
CA ASP A 170 -7.32 23.07 -0.44
C ASP A 170 -6.28 21.94 -0.52
N LEU A 171 -6.11 21.35 -1.70
CA LEU A 171 -5.04 20.36 -1.95
C LEU A 171 -3.65 20.97 -1.69
N ARG A 172 -3.39 22.16 -2.21
CA ARG A 172 -2.12 22.85 -2.04
C ARG A 172 -1.82 23.16 -0.57
N GLN A 173 -2.83 23.64 0.17
CA GLN A 173 -2.72 23.87 1.61
C GLN A 173 -2.48 22.57 2.39
N ALA A 174 -3.16 21.50 2.02
CA ALA A 174 -2.97 20.17 2.61
C ALA A 174 -1.55 19.66 2.38
N MET A 175 -1.01 19.78 1.16
CA MET A 175 0.37 19.37 0.87
C MET A 175 1.40 20.16 1.68
N LEU A 176 1.25 21.47 1.75
CA LEU A 176 2.13 22.34 2.57
C LEU A 176 2.06 21.99 4.07
N PHE A 177 0.85 21.69 4.56
CA PHE A 177 0.66 21.25 5.94
C PHE A 177 1.35 19.90 6.19
N LEU A 178 1.14 18.90 5.33
CA LEU A 178 1.73 17.59 5.48
C LEU A 178 3.26 17.60 5.37
N GLN A 179 3.81 18.48 4.53
CA GLN A 179 5.25 18.65 4.37
C GLN A 179 5.94 19.12 5.69
N GLN A 180 5.27 19.90 6.54
CA GLN A 180 5.79 20.31 7.84
C GLN A 180 6.11 19.12 8.75
N TYR A 181 5.39 18.03 8.59
CA TYR A 181 5.60 16.77 9.33
C TYR A 181 6.57 15.82 8.62
N GLY A 182 7.17 16.23 7.49
CA GLY A 182 8.11 15.44 6.72
C GLY A 182 7.45 14.37 5.85
N ILE A 183 6.16 14.51 5.58
CA ILE A 183 5.40 13.62 4.71
C ILE A 183 5.76 13.95 3.26
N THR A 184 6.17 12.94 2.50
CA THR A 184 6.48 13.10 1.08
C THR A 184 5.23 13.39 0.26
N GLN A 185 5.38 14.04 -0.89
CA GLN A 185 4.25 14.38 -1.76
C GLN A 185 3.39 13.18 -2.16
N ASN A 186 4.02 12.06 -2.50
CA ASN A 186 3.29 10.83 -2.86
C ASN A 186 2.43 10.30 -1.69
N LEU A 187 3.01 10.23 -0.49
CA LEU A 187 2.27 9.84 0.70
C LEU A 187 1.21 10.88 1.06
N GLY A 188 1.53 12.17 0.90
CA GLY A 188 0.59 13.28 1.11
C GLY A 188 -0.65 13.18 0.24
N MET A 189 -0.49 12.78 -1.03
CA MET A 189 -1.62 12.54 -1.93
C MET A 189 -2.52 11.40 -1.45
N LYS A 190 -1.96 10.28 -1.05
CA LYS A 190 -2.73 9.16 -0.50
C LYS A 190 -3.54 9.60 0.74
N ILE A 191 -2.89 10.33 1.66
CA ILE A 191 -3.51 10.87 2.87
C ILE A 191 -4.64 11.86 2.51
N TYR A 192 -4.39 12.79 1.59
CA TYR A 192 -5.38 13.76 1.15
C TYR A 192 -6.58 13.09 0.49
N ASN A 193 -6.35 12.14 -0.42
CA ASN A 193 -7.42 11.42 -1.11
C ASN A 193 -8.31 10.64 -0.15
N PHE A 194 -7.73 10.04 0.90
CA PHE A 194 -8.47 9.26 1.89
C PHE A 194 -9.21 10.14 2.91
N TYR A 195 -8.52 11.11 3.52
CA TYR A 195 -9.08 11.89 4.63
C TYR A 195 -9.72 13.21 4.22
N GLN A 196 -9.35 13.77 3.07
CA GLN A 196 -9.77 15.11 2.64
C GLN A 196 -9.53 16.14 3.77
N GLY A 197 -10.47 17.01 4.03
CA GLY A 197 -10.37 18.01 5.10
C GLY A 197 -10.15 17.47 6.53
N ARG A 198 -10.44 16.17 6.79
CA ARG A 198 -10.20 15.54 8.10
C ARG A 198 -8.71 15.29 8.39
N LEU A 199 -7.84 15.37 7.37
CA LEU A 199 -6.40 15.12 7.52
C LEU A 199 -5.75 15.98 8.60
N TYR A 200 -6.19 17.24 8.74
CA TYR A 200 -5.63 18.17 9.73
C TYR A 200 -5.89 17.69 11.16
N GLN A 201 -7.07 17.17 11.41
CA GLN A 201 -7.44 16.62 12.71
C GLN A 201 -6.67 15.33 12.99
N VAL A 202 -6.62 14.42 12.03
CA VAL A 202 -5.92 13.13 12.19
C VAL A 202 -4.44 13.35 12.50
N ILE A 203 -3.75 14.21 11.77
CA ILE A 203 -2.31 14.49 12.01
C ILE A 203 -2.08 15.11 13.40
N ARG A 204 -2.98 15.98 13.88
CA ARG A 204 -2.80 16.66 15.16
C ARG A 204 -3.22 15.83 16.37
N GLU A 205 -4.26 15.01 16.24
CA GLU A 205 -4.84 14.29 17.37
C GLU A 205 -4.34 12.85 17.47
N ASN A 206 -4.30 12.12 16.35
CA ASN A 206 -3.89 10.73 16.32
C ASN A 206 -3.28 10.31 14.98
N PRO A 207 -2.00 10.63 14.73
CA PRO A 207 -1.31 10.25 13.51
C PRO A 207 -1.18 8.74 13.30
N TYR A 208 -1.34 7.92 14.37
CA TYR A 208 -1.24 6.46 14.26
C TYR A 208 -2.38 5.84 13.44
N LYS A 209 -3.50 6.57 13.27
CA LYS A 209 -4.54 6.17 12.32
C LYS A 209 -4.04 6.02 10.88
N LEU A 210 -2.97 6.74 10.53
CA LEU A 210 -2.37 6.59 9.20
C LEU A 210 -1.84 5.18 8.97
N ALA A 211 -1.36 4.51 10.02
CA ALA A 211 -0.88 3.14 9.93
C ALA A 211 -2.02 2.11 9.78
N ASP A 212 -3.21 2.44 10.28
CA ASP A 212 -4.40 1.61 10.12
C ASP A 212 -5.07 1.80 8.74
N ASP A 213 -5.04 3.02 8.19
CA ASP A 213 -5.93 3.45 7.11
C ASP A 213 -5.20 3.64 5.76
N ILE A 214 -3.85 3.75 5.74
CA ILE A 214 -3.09 4.08 4.53
C ILE A 214 -2.03 3.02 4.24
N ASP A 215 -2.17 2.32 3.12
CA ASP A 215 -1.20 1.34 2.66
C ASP A 215 0.19 1.95 2.47
N GLY A 216 1.19 1.28 3.06
CA GLY A 216 2.58 1.71 3.04
C GLY A 216 2.98 2.67 4.18
N VAL A 217 2.06 2.98 5.10
CA VAL A 217 2.35 3.69 6.35
C VAL A 217 2.39 2.67 7.49
N GLY A 218 3.58 2.29 7.93
CA GLY A 218 3.73 1.50 9.16
C GLY A 218 3.89 2.37 10.40
N PHE A 219 3.89 1.71 11.58
CA PHE A 219 4.08 2.37 12.88
C PHE A 219 5.24 3.37 12.91
N ARG A 220 6.40 3.03 12.33
CA ARG A 220 7.59 3.91 12.36
C ARG A 220 7.35 5.26 11.67
N ILE A 221 6.69 5.26 10.53
CA ILE A 221 6.36 6.48 9.79
C ILE A 221 5.34 7.30 10.60
N ALA A 222 4.32 6.64 11.14
CA ALA A 222 3.32 7.29 11.98
C ALA A 222 3.95 7.88 13.26
N ASP A 223 4.92 7.19 13.88
CA ASP A 223 5.64 7.63 15.08
C ASP A 223 6.53 8.86 14.82
N GLU A 224 7.20 8.92 13.65
CA GLU A 224 7.94 10.11 13.22
C GLU A 224 7.02 11.33 13.02
N ILE A 225 5.87 11.12 12.40
CA ILE A 225 4.85 12.16 12.20
C ILE A 225 4.31 12.62 13.55
N ALA A 226 3.97 11.69 14.44
CA ALA A 226 3.45 11.94 15.77
C ALA A 226 4.45 12.76 16.62
N SER A 227 5.72 12.41 16.58
CA SER A 227 6.79 13.13 17.25
C SER A 227 6.88 14.59 16.78
N LYS A 228 6.79 14.83 15.47
CA LYS A 228 6.77 16.19 14.89
C LYS A 228 5.47 16.95 15.20
N ALA A 229 4.35 16.22 15.35
CA ALA A 229 3.07 16.77 15.75
C ALA A 229 3.01 17.12 17.26
N GLY A 230 4.04 16.75 18.03
CA GLY A 230 4.11 17.01 19.47
C GLY A 230 3.32 16.02 20.32
N ILE A 231 2.99 14.84 19.77
CA ILE A 231 2.36 13.76 20.54
C ILE A 231 3.36 13.22 21.56
N LEU A 232 2.92 13.09 22.79
CA LEU A 232 3.77 12.63 23.90
C LEU A 232 4.23 11.17 23.71
N PRO A 233 5.46 10.81 24.11
CA PRO A 233 5.99 9.46 23.96
C PRO A 233 5.20 8.37 24.71
N ASP A 234 4.48 8.74 25.76
CA ASP A 234 3.65 7.90 26.61
C ASP A 234 2.15 8.00 26.25
N SER A 235 1.79 8.60 25.11
CA SER A 235 0.40 8.71 24.70
C SER A 235 -0.23 7.34 24.47
N ASP A 236 -1.50 7.22 24.83
CA ASP A 236 -2.30 5.99 24.68
C ASP A 236 -2.30 5.48 23.25
N PHE A 237 -2.44 6.37 22.27
CA PHE A 237 -2.42 6.03 20.86
C PHE A 237 -1.09 5.42 20.43
N ARG A 238 0.03 5.97 20.91
CA ARG A 238 1.37 5.47 20.63
C ARG A 238 1.56 4.06 21.19
N ILE A 239 1.20 3.87 22.47
CA ILE A 239 1.35 2.58 23.15
C ILE A 239 0.51 1.51 22.45
N ARG A 240 -0.75 1.80 22.16
CA ARG A 240 -1.67 0.86 21.49
C ARG A 240 -1.16 0.49 20.09
N SER A 241 -0.76 1.46 19.28
CA SER A 241 -0.24 1.22 17.95
C SER A 241 1.10 0.45 17.98
N GLY A 242 1.96 0.75 18.96
CA GLY A 242 3.22 0.04 19.15
C GLY A 242 3.04 -1.43 19.56
N ILE A 243 2.07 -1.74 20.42
CA ILE A 243 1.72 -3.12 20.78
C ILE A 243 1.25 -3.90 19.55
N LEU A 244 0.36 -3.32 18.74
CA LEU A 244 -0.11 -3.94 17.49
C LEU A 244 1.03 -4.16 16.51
N TYR A 245 1.94 -3.18 16.38
CA TYR A 245 3.11 -3.30 15.53
C TYR A 245 4.06 -4.44 15.94
N VAL A 246 4.24 -4.68 17.24
CA VAL A 246 5.05 -5.82 17.73
C VAL A 246 4.42 -7.14 17.29
N LEU A 247 3.10 -7.28 17.38
CA LEU A 247 2.38 -8.46 16.90
C LEU A 247 2.51 -8.62 15.37
N GLU A 248 2.43 -7.54 14.62
CA GLU A 248 2.64 -7.54 13.17
C GLU A 248 4.07 -7.99 12.80
N GLN A 249 5.09 -7.47 13.50
CA GLN A 249 6.48 -7.90 13.31
C GLN A 249 6.67 -9.38 13.63
N ALA A 250 6.00 -9.89 14.66
CA ALA A 250 6.01 -11.31 15.01
C ALA A 250 5.37 -12.16 13.88
N THR A 251 4.28 -11.66 13.27
CA THR A 251 3.64 -12.33 12.13
C THR A 251 4.60 -12.39 10.94
N GLY A 252 5.34 -11.32 10.65
CA GLY A 252 6.40 -11.32 9.63
C GLY A 252 7.56 -12.29 9.91
N GLN A 253 7.71 -12.75 11.16
CA GLN A 253 8.68 -13.77 11.58
C GLN A 253 8.08 -15.20 11.62
N GLY A 254 6.81 -15.36 11.25
CA GLY A 254 6.10 -16.63 11.21
C GLY A 254 5.34 -16.98 12.49
N HIS A 255 5.12 -16.01 13.39
CA HIS A 255 4.35 -16.21 14.62
C HIS A 255 2.93 -15.63 14.47
N THR A 256 1.91 -16.41 14.78
CA THR A 256 0.52 -15.91 14.82
C THR A 256 0.17 -15.24 16.14
N CYS A 257 0.95 -15.51 17.18
CA CYS A 257 0.78 -14.98 18.53
C CYS A 257 2.11 -14.88 19.27
N LEU A 258 2.12 -14.12 20.35
CA LEU A 258 3.23 -14.04 21.31
C LEU A 258 2.73 -14.33 22.73
N PRO A 259 3.57 -14.94 23.60
CA PRO A 259 3.32 -14.91 25.05
C PRO A 259 3.23 -13.47 25.54
N MET A 260 2.31 -13.21 26.50
CA MET A 260 2.09 -11.85 27.04
C MET A 260 3.39 -11.21 27.53
N ASP A 261 4.20 -11.96 28.29
CA ASP A 261 5.46 -11.44 28.82
C ASP A 261 6.45 -11.03 27.72
N GLN A 262 6.53 -11.82 26.65
CA GLN A 262 7.37 -11.50 25.49
C GLN A 262 6.85 -10.27 24.75
N LEU A 263 5.54 -10.19 24.52
CA LEU A 263 4.91 -9.03 23.88
C LEU A 263 5.23 -7.75 24.67
N MET A 264 5.07 -7.78 26.00
CA MET A 264 5.31 -6.61 26.86
C MET A 264 6.79 -6.19 26.84
N GLN A 265 7.72 -7.15 26.84
CA GLN A 265 9.15 -6.86 26.74
C GLN A 265 9.54 -6.23 25.41
N GLU A 266 9.04 -6.78 24.29
CA GLU A 266 9.30 -6.21 22.96
C GLU A 266 8.66 -4.83 22.79
N ALA A 267 7.42 -4.64 23.28
CA ALA A 267 6.76 -3.34 23.29
C ALA A 267 7.53 -2.30 24.14
N ARG A 268 8.02 -2.70 25.33
CA ARG A 268 8.87 -1.83 26.15
C ARG A 268 10.16 -1.42 25.43
N ARG A 269 10.80 -2.37 24.74
CA ARG A 269 12.02 -2.11 23.96
C ARG A 269 11.75 -1.14 22.79
N LEU A 270 10.61 -1.29 22.11
CA LEU A 270 10.21 -0.44 21.00
C LEU A 270 9.85 0.97 21.46
N LEU A 271 9.01 1.06 22.48
CA LEU A 271 8.35 2.31 22.90
C LEU A 271 9.16 3.13 23.92
N GLY A 272 10.04 2.45 24.69
CA GLY A 272 10.78 3.07 25.80
C GLY A 272 9.90 3.50 26.97
N VAL A 273 8.71 2.86 27.16
CA VAL A 273 7.78 3.15 28.26
C VAL A 273 7.75 1.98 29.25
N GLU A 274 7.32 2.23 30.50
CA GLU A 274 7.23 1.20 31.52
C GLU A 274 6.05 0.24 31.28
N ILE A 275 6.17 -1.01 31.74
CA ILE A 275 5.18 -2.07 31.53
C ILE A 275 3.82 -1.72 32.14
N ASP A 276 3.82 -1.10 33.33
CA ASP A 276 2.57 -0.73 34.01
C ASP A 276 1.71 0.22 33.19
N SER A 277 2.33 1.13 32.44
CA SER A 277 1.62 2.03 31.51
C SER A 277 0.97 1.30 30.32
N MET A 278 1.42 0.09 30.01
CA MET A 278 0.92 -0.70 28.90
C MET A 278 -0.26 -1.63 29.29
N ASN A 279 -0.38 -2.01 30.57
CA ASN A 279 -1.41 -2.96 31.02
C ASN A 279 -2.83 -2.48 30.71
N ASP A 280 -3.13 -1.21 31.00
CA ASP A 280 -4.44 -0.63 30.68
C ASP A 280 -4.70 -0.61 29.17
N ARG A 281 -3.65 -0.38 28.38
CA ARG A 281 -3.76 -0.33 26.91
C ARG A 281 -3.99 -1.71 26.30
N ILE A 282 -3.48 -2.77 26.91
CA ILE A 282 -3.84 -4.16 26.55
C ILE A 282 -5.33 -4.40 26.75
N MET A 283 -5.89 -3.97 27.91
CA MET A 283 -7.33 -4.10 28.17
C MET A 283 -8.16 -3.31 27.15
N ASP A 284 -7.76 -2.07 26.83
CA ASP A 284 -8.41 -1.27 25.78
C ASP A 284 -8.40 -2.01 24.43
N LEU A 285 -7.26 -2.57 24.01
CA LEU A 285 -7.13 -3.31 22.75
C LEU A 285 -8.00 -4.59 22.72
N ILE A 286 -8.19 -5.25 23.88
CA ILE A 286 -9.11 -6.39 24.00
C ILE A 286 -10.56 -5.91 23.84
N MET A 287 -10.95 -4.83 24.53
CA MET A 287 -12.29 -4.26 24.46
C MET A 287 -12.63 -3.79 23.04
N ASP A 288 -11.66 -3.18 22.34
CA ASP A 288 -11.80 -2.73 20.94
C ASP A 288 -11.69 -3.89 19.93
N LYS A 289 -11.53 -5.13 20.42
CA LYS A 289 -11.37 -6.34 19.58
C LYS A 289 -10.21 -6.25 18.59
N ARG A 290 -9.15 -5.53 18.93
CA ARG A 290 -7.94 -5.43 18.10
C ARG A 290 -6.97 -6.59 18.39
N ILE A 291 -7.01 -7.13 19.61
CA ILE A 291 -6.25 -8.31 20.04
C ILE A 291 -7.17 -9.34 20.72
N VAL A 292 -6.72 -10.60 20.70
CA VAL A 292 -7.37 -11.72 21.37
C VAL A 292 -6.35 -12.38 22.30
N VAL A 293 -6.74 -12.59 23.55
CA VAL A 293 -5.90 -13.29 24.55
C VAL A 293 -6.50 -14.66 24.83
N LYS A 294 -5.68 -15.70 24.74
CA LYS A 294 -6.03 -17.09 25.06
C LYS A 294 -5.03 -17.67 26.02
N THR A 295 -5.51 -18.40 27.00
CA THR A 295 -4.63 -19.14 27.94
C THR A 295 -4.42 -20.56 27.42
N LYS A 296 -3.17 -20.95 27.26
CA LYS A 296 -2.76 -22.30 26.90
C LYS A 296 -1.66 -22.75 27.90
N GLU A 297 -1.90 -23.85 28.63
CA GLU A 297 -0.94 -24.38 29.59
C GLU A 297 -0.43 -23.32 30.58
N ASP A 298 -1.36 -22.52 31.15
CA ASP A 298 -1.12 -21.39 32.06
C ASP A 298 -0.38 -20.19 31.46
N ILE A 299 -0.07 -20.20 30.14
CA ILE A 299 0.57 -19.09 29.44
C ILE A 299 -0.50 -18.30 28.68
N GLN A 300 -0.52 -16.98 28.89
CA GLN A 300 -1.37 -16.09 28.12
C GLN A 300 -0.74 -15.80 26.74
N MET A 301 -1.39 -16.27 25.68
CA MET A 301 -1.00 -16.04 24.30
C MET A 301 -1.81 -14.89 23.73
N VAL A 302 -1.16 -13.90 23.15
CA VAL A 302 -1.77 -12.69 22.57
C VAL A 302 -1.64 -12.75 21.07
N TYR A 303 -2.76 -12.61 20.40
CA TYR A 303 -2.89 -12.57 18.94
C TYR A 303 -3.33 -11.18 18.49
N SER A 304 -2.95 -10.73 17.29
CA SER A 304 -3.78 -9.77 16.60
C SER A 304 -5.13 -10.41 16.25
N SER A 305 -6.22 -9.65 16.22
CA SER A 305 -7.53 -10.21 15.86
C SER A 305 -7.52 -10.83 14.47
N VAL A 306 -6.81 -10.23 13.52
CA VAL A 306 -6.65 -10.75 12.16
C VAL A 306 -6.01 -12.14 12.22
N SER A 307 -4.83 -12.28 12.85
CA SER A 307 -4.14 -13.57 12.95
C SER A 307 -4.98 -14.64 13.65
N TYR A 308 -5.68 -14.27 14.74
CA TYR A 308 -6.53 -15.20 15.47
C TYR A 308 -7.67 -15.76 14.63
N TYR A 309 -8.43 -14.89 13.98
CA TYR A 309 -9.57 -15.33 13.19
C TYR A 309 -9.14 -16.04 11.91
N THR A 310 -8.03 -15.63 11.29
CA THR A 310 -7.45 -16.35 10.15
C THR A 310 -7.05 -17.77 10.54
N GLU A 311 -6.32 -17.94 11.65
CA GLU A 311 -5.94 -19.28 12.17
C GLU A 311 -7.17 -20.13 12.48
N LEU A 312 -8.19 -19.55 13.12
CA LEU A 312 -9.44 -20.25 13.44
C LEU A 312 -10.19 -20.67 12.18
N THR A 313 -10.29 -19.82 11.19
CA THR A 313 -10.96 -20.11 9.92
C THR A 313 -10.24 -21.22 9.17
N ILE A 314 -8.91 -21.13 9.05
CA ILE A 314 -8.10 -22.20 8.42
C ILE A 314 -8.29 -23.53 9.15
N ALA A 315 -8.25 -23.53 10.49
CA ALA A 315 -8.44 -24.75 11.26
C ALA A 315 -9.83 -25.37 11.02
N GLN A 316 -10.87 -24.55 10.88
CA GLN A 316 -12.22 -25.02 10.55
C GLN A 316 -12.27 -25.57 9.12
N MET A 317 -11.74 -24.85 8.13
CA MET A 317 -11.69 -25.30 6.74
C MET A 317 -10.96 -26.64 6.58
N LEU A 318 -9.79 -26.78 7.23
CA LEU A 318 -9.03 -28.03 7.21
C LEU A 318 -9.78 -29.18 7.89
N LYS A 319 -10.53 -28.90 8.95
CA LYS A 319 -11.38 -29.89 9.61
C LYS A 319 -12.53 -30.34 8.70
N ASP A 320 -13.17 -29.41 8.02
CA ASP A 320 -14.28 -29.69 7.12
C ASP A 320 -13.82 -30.43 5.85
N LEU A 321 -12.59 -30.14 5.38
CA LEU A 321 -11.95 -30.85 4.26
C LEU A 321 -11.59 -32.30 4.62
N ASN A 322 -11.32 -32.61 5.91
CA ASN A 322 -10.89 -33.94 6.35
C ASN A 322 -12.05 -34.95 6.41
N ILE A 323 -12.65 -35.22 5.28
CA ILE A 323 -13.66 -36.26 5.10
C ILE A 323 -12.91 -37.58 5.04
N LYS A 324 -13.41 -38.59 5.77
CA LYS A 324 -12.83 -39.96 5.73
C LYS A 324 -13.51 -40.78 4.67
N ASP A 325 -12.72 -41.46 3.84
CA ASP A 325 -13.15 -42.48 2.96
C ASP A 325 -13.01 -43.88 3.63
N THR A 326 -13.69 -44.88 3.12
CA THR A 326 -13.73 -46.23 3.72
C THR A 326 -13.20 -47.28 2.74
N ILE A 327 -12.08 -47.01 2.08
CA ILE A 327 -11.43 -48.01 1.22
C ILE A 327 -10.72 -49.02 2.10
N THR A 328 -10.90 -50.30 1.80
CA THR A 328 -10.33 -51.38 2.64
C THR A 328 -8.79 -51.39 2.60
N SER A 329 -8.14 -51.62 3.72
CA SER A 329 -6.69 -51.70 3.81
C SER A 329 -6.07 -52.72 2.83
N ASP A 330 -6.77 -53.82 2.56
CA ASP A 330 -6.30 -54.86 1.64
C ASP A 330 -6.30 -54.37 0.18
N GLU A 331 -7.32 -53.63 -0.24
CA GLU A 331 -7.36 -53.01 -1.58
C GLU A 331 -6.26 -51.99 -1.80
N ILE A 332 -6.04 -51.09 -0.79
CA ILE A 332 -4.96 -50.12 -0.82
C ILE A 332 -3.60 -50.83 -0.90
N ALA A 333 -3.38 -51.83 -0.05
CA ALA A 333 -2.13 -52.58 -0.02
C ALA A 333 -1.85 -53.34 -1.36
N ALA A 334 -2.87 -53.91 -1.98
CA ALA A 334 -2.74 -54.54 -3.29
C ALA A 334 -2.34 -53.52 -4.38
N LYS A 335 -2.96 -52.33 -4.41
CA LYS A 335 -2.62 -51.25 -5.36
C LYS A 335 -1.25 -50.71 -5.13
N ILE A 336 -0.83 -50.47 -3.87
CA ILE A 336 0.53 -50.03 -3.51
C ILE A 336 1.54 -51.05 -4.01
N LYS A 337 1.33 -52.34 -3.78
CA LYS A 337 2.21 -53.41 -4.25
C LYS A 337 2.34 -53.44 -5.77
N ALA A 338 1.25 -53.18 -6.49
CA ALA A 338 1.28 -53.12 -7.95
C ALA A 338 2.14 -51.92 -8.43
N ILE A 339 2.04 -50.76 -7.74
CA ILE A 339 2.85 -49.55 -8.04
C ILE A 339 4.32 -49.79 -7.70
N GLU A 340 4.64 -50.42 -6.57
CA GLU A 340 6.01 -50.81 -6.20
C GLU A 340 6.68 -51.67 -7.27
N THR A 341 5.91 -52.67 -7.80
CA THR A 341 6.39 -53.56 -8.87
C THR A 341 6.59 -52.81 -10.19
N GLU A 342 5.66 -51.95 -10.55
CA GLU A 342 5.74 -51.15 -11.80
C GLU A 342 6.91 -50.16 -11.81
N GLN A 343 7.19 -49.55 -10.68
CA GLN A 343 8.24 -48.52 -10.54
C GLN A 343 9.60 -49.06 -10.09
N ASP A 344 9.69 -50.38 -9.84
CA ASP A 344 10.89 -51.03 -9.28
C ASP A 344 11.38 -50.37 -7.98
N ILE A 345 10.44 -50.09 -7.07
CA ILE A 345 10.70 -49.49 -5.75
C ILE A 345 10.18 -50.40 -4.64
N ALA A 346 10.75 -50.23 -3.46
CA ALA A 346 10.25 -50.83 -2.22
C ALA A 346 10.00 -49.75 -1.19
N LEU A 347 8.76 -49.56 -0.78
CA LEU A 347 8.38 -48.64 0.28
C LEU A 347 8.60 -49.23 1.65
N ASP A 348 9.05 -48.45 2.63
CA ASP A 348 9.03 -48.88 4.01
C ASP A 348 7.58 -48.82 4.60
N GLU A 349 7.40 -49.37 5.81
CA GLU A 349 6.10 -49.40 6.47
C GLU A 349 5.48 -48.04 6.68
N ARG A 350 6.29 -47.01 7.01
CA ARG A 350 5.81 -45.63 7.24
C ARG A 350 5.41 -44.95 5.94
N GLN A 351 6.14 -45.23 4.86
CA GLN A 351 5.80 -44.71 3.54
C GLN A 351 4.51 -45.34 3.02
N ARG A 352 4.28 -46.68 3.20
CA ARG A 352 3.02 -47.34 2.89
C ARG A 352 1.87 -46.77 3.73
N LEU A 353 2.10 -46.57 5.03
CA LEU A 353 1.12 -45.93 5.90
C LEU A 353 0.74 -44.55 5.39
N ALA A 354 1.73 -43.72 5.02
CA ALA A 354 1.48 -42.35 4.51
C ALA A 354 0.63 -42.39 3.21
N VAL A 355 0.86 -43.34 2.31
CA VAL A 355 0.01 -43.52 1.11
C VAL A 355 -1.40 -43.93 1.53
N SER A 356 -1.53 -44.91 2.44
CA SER A 356 -2.84 -45.36 2.95
C SER A 356 -3.64 -44.24 3.63
N GLU A 357 -2.98 -43.44 4.46
CA GLU A 357 -3.62 -42.28 5.11
C GLU A 357 -4.03 -41.21 4.08
N ALA A 358 -3.22 -40.95 3.04
CA ALA A 358 -3.56 -40.01 1.99
C ALA A 358 -4.79 -40.46 1.17
N VAL A 359 -5.00 -41.75 1.04
CA VAL A 359 -6.15 -42.33 0.32
C VAL A 359 -7.43 -42.30 1.16
N ASN A 360 -7.31 -42.52 2.47
CA ASN A 360 -8.47 -42.63 3.37
C ASN A 360 -8.90 -41.35 4.04
N ASN A 361 -8.12 -40.27 3.95
CA ASN A 361 -8.46 -39.02 4.59
C ASN A 361 -8.43 -37.86 3.57
N GLY A 362 -9.37 -36.93 3.69
CA GLY A 362 -9.43 -35.73 2.87
C GLY A 362 -8.29 -34.75 3.17
N LEU A 363 -7.60 -34.92 4.31
CA LEU A 363 -6.40 -34.13 4.66
C LEU A 363 -5.32 -35.05 5.24
N THR A 364 -4.13 -35.02 4.65
CA THR A 364 -2.97 -35.75 5.17
C THR A 364 -1.74 -34.87 5.22
N ILE A 365 -1.04 -34.87 6.35
CA ILE A 365 0.21 -34.14 6.54
C ILE A 365 1.36 -35.14 6.65
N ILE A 366 2.29 -35.09 5.70
CA ILE A 366 3.46 -35.97 5.63
C ILE A 366 4.69 -35.16 6.07
N THR A 367 5.32 -35.55 7.17
CA THR A 367 6.53 -34.90 7.67
C THR A 367 7.69 -35.88 7.71
N GLY A 368 8.92 -35.38 7.61
CA GLY A 368 10.13 -36.20 7.67
C GLY A 368 11.39 -35.40 7.36
N GLY A 369 12.52 -35.86 7.87
CA GLY A 369 13.83 -35.27 7.62
C GLY A 369 14.31 -35.39 6.17
N PRO A 370 15.46 -34.80 5.84
CA PRO A 370 16.11 -35.01 4.55
C PRO A 370 16.43 -36.50 4.35
N GLY A 371 16.22 -37.01 3.12
CA GLY A 371 16.58 -38.41 2.79
C GLY A 371 15.60 -39.48 3.26
N THR A 372 14.48 -39.13 3.90
CA THR A 372 13.45 -40.09 4.36
C THR A 372 12.53 -40.63 3.26
N GLY A 373 12.78 -40.28 2.02
CA GLY A 373 12.00 -40.74 0.86
C GLY A 373 10.66 -40.02 0.68
N LYS A 374 10.44 -38.81 1.22
CA LYS A 374 9.22 -38.02 0.99
C LYS A 374 8.84 -37.93 -0.49
N THR A 375 9.80 -37.64 -1.36
CA THR A 375 9.57 -37.57 -2.80
C THR A 375 9.08 -38.89 -3.39
N THR A 376 9.62 -40.04 -2.94
CA THR A 376 9.19 -41.36 -3.35
C THR A 376 7.72 -41.61 -2.91
N THR A 377 7.41 -41.26 -1.67
CA THR A 377 6.04 -41.35 -1.13
C THR A 377 5.06 -40.49 -1.95
N ILE A 378 5.40 -39.21 -2.23
CA ILE A 378 4.59 -38.32 -3.05
C ILE A 378 4.37 -38.91 -4.46
N ARG A 379 5.40 -39.43 -5.11
CA ARG A 379 5.27 -40.10 -6.43
C ARG A 379 4.35 -41.26 -6.39
N THR A 380 4.39 -42.09 -5.32
CA THR A 380 3.50 -43.24 -5.16
C THR A 380 2.06 -42.76 -4.94
N ILE A 381 1.82 -41.70 -4.18
CA ILE A 381 0.50 -41.10 -3.99
C ILE A 381 -0.06 -40.60 -5.34
N ILE A 382 0.74 -39.85 -6.10
CA ILE A 382 0.36 -39.38 -7.43
C ILE A 382 -0.04 -40.55 -8.32
N ARG A 383 0.80 -41.59 -8.40
CA ARG A 383 0.51 -42.77 -9.20
C ARG A 383 -0.74 -43.55 -8.77
N TYR A 384 -0.98 -43.57 -7.45
CA TYR A 384 -2.19 -44.18 -6.92
C TYR A 384 -3.44 -43.45 -7.44
N PHE A 385 -3.47 -42.11 -7.27
CA PHE A 385 -4.63 -41.30 -7.69
C PHE A 385 -4.80 -41.24 -9.22
N GLU A 386 -3.69 -41.19 -10.00
CA GLU A 386 -3.74 -41.30 -11.46
C GLU A 386 -4.42 -42.60 -11.91
N LYS A 387 -4.14 -43.75 -11.23
CA LYS A 387 -4.77 -45.02 -11.52
C LYS A 387 -6.25 -45.07 -11.16
N GLU A 388 -6.67 -44.24 -10.19
CA GLU A 388 -8.09 -44.06 -9.87
C GLU A 388 -8.80 -43.09 -10.84
N GLY A 389 -8.05 -42.46 -11.74
CA GLY A 389 -8.59 -41.49 -12.71
C GLY A 389 -8.90 -40.14 -12.13
N LEU A 390 -8.23 -39.74 -11.01
CA LEU A 390 -8.42 -38.50 -10.33
C LEU A 390 -7.51 -37.39 -10.90
N ASP A 391 -8.01 -36.16 -10.99
CA ASP A 391 -7.27 -35.00 -11.41
C ASP A 391 -6.43 -34.46 -10.24
N ILE A 392 -5.13 -34.23 -10.48
CA ILE A 392 -4.16 -33.87 -9.45
C ILE A 392 -3.48 -32.56 -9.81
N LEU A 393 -3.48 -31.62 -8.88
CA LEU A 393 -2.70 -30.39 -8.96
C LEU A 393 -1.55 -30.42 -7.96
N LEU A 394 -0.35 -30.03 -8.44
CA LEU A 394 0.85 -29.95 -7.63
C LEU A 394 1.25 -28.49 -7.41
N ALA A 395 1.52 -28.14 -6.17
CA ALA A 395 1.95 -26.80 -5.81
C ALA A 395 3.06 -26.76 -4.76
N ALA A 396 3.74 -25.60 -4.67
CA ALA A 396 4.67 -25.30 -3.59
C ALA A 396 4.65 -23.80 -3.29
N PRO A 397 5.02 -23.37 -2.10
CA PRO A 397 5.06 -21.93 -1.74
C PRO A 397 6.03 -21.13 -2.59
N THR A 398 7.13 -21.71 -3.04
CA THR A 398 8.19 -21.02 -3.79
C THR A 398 8.41 -21.62 -5.18
N GLY A 399 8.87 -20.78 -6.13
CA GLY A 399 9.19 -21.24 -7.49
C GLY A 399 10.32 -22.29 -7.54
N ARG A 400 11.27 -22.23 -6.60
CA ARG A 400 12.33 -23.24 -6.49
C ARG A 400 11.80 -24.60 -6.04
N ALA A 401 10.90 -24.61 -5.07
CA ALA A 401 10.25 -25.83 -4.59
C ALA A 401 9.32 -26.43 -5.68
N ALA A 402 8.52 -25.62 -6.35
CA ALA A 402 7.69 -26.08 -7.47
C ALA A 402 8.52 -26.69 -8.60
N LYS A 403 9.65 -26.08 -8.96
CA LYS A 403 10.56 -26.64 -9.96
C LYS A 403 11.15 -28.00 -9.54
N ARG A 404 11.59 -28.13 -8.29
CA ARG A 404 12.08 -29.41 -7.73
C ARG A 404 11.01 -30.48 -7.74
N MET A 405 9.77 -30.12 -7.35
CA MET A 405 8.63 -31.02 -7.37
C MET A 405 8.37 -31.53 -8.78
N LYS A 406 8.37 -30.65 -9.80
CA LYS A 406 8.23 -31.03 -11.21
C LYS A 406 9.35 -31.97 -11.66
N GLU A 407 10.61 -31.64 -11.36
CA GLU A 407 11.77 -32.49 -11.71
C GLU A 407 11.70 -33.87 -11.04
N ALA A 408 11.23 -33.93 -9.80
CA ALA A 408 11.17 -35.13 -9.02
C ALA A 408 9.98 -36.04 -9.37
N THR A 409 8.82 -35.47 -9.73
CA THR A 409 7.60 -36.23 -10.02
C THR A 409 7.35 -36.43 -11.51
N GLY A 410 7.92 -35.59 -12.37
CA GLY A 410 7.64 -35.55 -13.80
C GLY A 410 6.32 -34.84 -14.16
N CYS A 411 5.55 -34.40 -13.17
CA CYS A 411 4.27 -33.73 -13.34
C CYS A 411 4.41 -32.19 -13.25
N GLU A 412 3.52 -31.45 -13.89
CA GLU A 412 3.51 -29.98 -13.78
C GLU A 412 3.23 -29.55 -12.35
N ALA A 413 4.06 -28.63 -11.82
CA ALA A 413 3.90 -28.04 -10.51
C ALA A 413 3.98 -26.50 -10.61
N LYS A 414 3.12 -25.80 -9.88
CA LYS A 414 3.03 -24.34 -9.86
C LYS A 414 3.36 -23.80 -8.47
N THR A 415 3.64 -22.51 -8.35
CA THR A 415 3.60 -21.88 -7.02
C THR A 415 2.14 -21.76 -6.57
N VAL A 416 1.89 -21.82 -5.25
CA VAL A 416 0.54 -21.65 -4.69
C VAL A 416 -0.09 -20.34 -5.19
N HIS A 417 0.66 -19.24 -5.22
CA HIS A 417 0.21 -17.95 -5.77
C HIS A 417 -0.28 -18.07 -7.23
N ARG A 418 0.45 -18.80 -8.07
CA ARG A 418 0.06 -19.02 -9.47
C ARG A 418 -1.09 -19.98 -9.62
N LEU A 419 -1.17 -20.97 -8.73
CA LEU A 419 -2.28 -21.92 -8.71
C LEU A 419 -3.60 -21.21 -8.36
N LEU A 420 -3.55 -20.30 -7.37
CA LEU A 420 -4.68 -19.51 -6.92
C LEU A 420 -4.93 -18.24 -7.76
N GLU A 421 -4.21 -18.06 -8.86
CA GLU A 421 -4.38 -16.93 -9.80
C GLU A 421 -4.30 -15.56 -9.07
N LEU A 422 -3.26 -15.39 -8.24
CA LEU A 422 -3.05 -14.11 -7.55
C LEU A 422 -2.95 -12.98 -8.57
N SER A 423 -3.91 -12.05 -8.56
CA SER A 423 -3.94 -10.85 -9.36
C SER A 423 -3.72 -9.61 -8.47
N GLY A 424 -2.87 -8.70 -8.95
CA GLY A 424 -2.47 -7.47 -8.28
C GLY A 424 -0.95 -7.35 -8.21
N MET A 425 -0.43 -6.14 -8.46
CA MET A 425 0.97 -5.85 -8.15
C MET A 425 1.10 -5.70 -6.64
N VAL A 426 2.12 -6.29 -6.06
CA VAL A 426 2.49 -6.09 -4.66
C VAL A 426 2.69 -4.59 -4.44
N GLY A 427 1.71 -3.92 -3.80
CA GLY A 427 1.75 -2.49 -3.51
C GLY A 427 0.57 -1.64 -4.02
N GLU A 428 -0.34 -2.20 -4.83
CA GLU A 428 -1.52 -1.48 -5.34
C GLU A 428 -2.81 -2.20 -4.92
N GLY A 429 -3.40 -1.78 -3.81
CA GLY A 429 -4.71 -2.27 -3.35
C GLY A 429 -4.70 -3.73 -2.86
N ALA A 430 -5.84 -4.20 -2.38
CA ALA A 430 -6.00 -5.55 -1.87
C ALA A 430 -5.61 -6.60 -2.92
N THR A 431 -4.56 -7.37 -2.64
CA THR A 431 -4.25 -8.58 -3.42
C THR A 431 -5.45 -9.52 -3.36
N SER A 432 -6.00 -9.89 -4.52
CA SER A 432 -7.11 -10.83 -4.60
C SER A 432 -6.67 -12.11 -5.30
N PHE A 433 -7.12 -13.24 -4.78
CA PHE A 433 -6.96 -14.52 -5.44
C PHE A 433 -8.13 -14.74 -6.41
N GLY A 434 -7.83 -15.13 -7.64
CA GLY A 434 -8.83 -15.49 -8.65
C GLY A 434 -9.54 -16.80 -8.31
N ARG A 435 -8.89 -17.69 -7.53
CA ARG A 435 -9.45 -18.92 -6.97
C ARG A 435 -9.75 -18.72 -5.50
N ASN A 436 -10.98 -18.98 -5.11
CA ASN A 436 -11.52 -18.80 -3.77
C ASN A 436 -12.77 -19.68 -3.57
N GLU A 437 -13.54 -19.50 -2.50
CA GLU A 437 -14.76 -20.27 -2.21
C GLU A 437 -15.83 -20.16 -3.30
N ASP A 438 -15.95 -19.00 -3.95
CA ASP A 438 -16.92 -18.77 -5.03
C ASP A 438 -16.43 -19.31 -6.38
N ASN A 439 -15.12 -19.51 -6.54
CA ASN A 439 -14.48 -20.00 -7.75
C ASN A 439 -13.35 -21.00 -7.41
N PRO A 440 -13.69 -22.20 -6.90
CA PRO A 440 -12.71 -23.17 -6.44
C PRO A 440 -11.87 -23.76 -7.58
N LEU A 441 -10.79 -24.44 -7.21
CA LEU A 441 -10.00 -25.23 -8.14
C LEU A 441 -10.82 -26.42 -8.64
N GLU A 442 -10.81 -26.65 -9.95
CA GLU A 442 -11.44 -27.82 -10.58
C GLU A 442 -10.46 -29.00 -10.55
N THR A 443 -10.40 -29.72 -9.44
CA THR A 443 -9.48 -30.85 -9.24
C THR A 443 -9.97 -31.71 -8.10
N ASP A 444 -9.57 -33.01 -8.11
CA ASP A 444 -9.91 -33.95 -7.05
C ASP A 444 -8.88 -33.93 -5.91
N VAL A 445 -7.60 -33.69 -6.25
CA VAL A 445 -6.48 -33.77 -5.31
C VAL A 445 -5.52 -32.56 -5.47
N VAL A 446 -5.14 -31.96 -4.38
CA VAL A 446 -4.08 -30.95 -4.35
C VAL A 446 -2.94 -31.44 -3.45
N ILE A 447 -1.72 -31.48 -3.98
CA ILE A 447 -0.52 -31.84 -3.22
C ILE A 447 0.38 -30.61 -3.12
N ILE A 448 0.68 -30.17 -1.89
CA ILE A 448 1.54 -29.02 -1.62
C ILE A 448 2.83 -29.51 -0.95
N ASP A 449 3.98 -29.27 -1.57
CA ASP A 449 5.29 -29.56 -1.00
C ASP A 449 5.88 -28.31 -0.29
N ASP A 450 6.76 -28.54 0.68
CA ASP A 450 7.43 -27.48 1.47
C ASP A 450 6.45 -26.49 2.17
N VAL A 451 5.31 -26.96 2.68
CA VAL A 451 4.28 -26.14 3.36
C VAL A 451 4.84 -25.33 4.53
N SER A 452 5.98 -25.75 5.13
CA SER A 452 6.66 -24.99 6.18
C SER A 452 7.12 -23.59 5.76
N MET A 453 7.14 -23.30 4.47
CA MET A 453 7.46 -21.98 3.90
C MET A 453 6.23 -21.13 3.59
N ALA A 454 5.01 -21.67 3.77
CA ALA A 454 3.77 -20.91 3.62
C ALA A 454 3.49 -20.12 4.90
N ASP A 455 3.10 -18.86 4.75
CA ASP A 455 2.55 -18.09 5.85
C ASP A 455 1.05 -18.37 6.03
N ILE A 456 0.49 -17.87 7.13
CA ILE A 456 -0.92 -18.11 7.46
C ILE A 456 -1.90 -17.49 6.47
N PHE A 457 -1.50 -16.46 5.72
CA PHE A 457 -2.36 -15.78 4.73
C PHE A 457 -2.35 -16.49 3.37
N LEU A 458 -1.35 -17.35 3.15
CA LEU A 458 -1.26 -18.15 1.94
C LEU A 458 -1.99 -19.49 2.07
N MET A 459 -2.24 -19.94 3.31
CA MET A 459 -3.01 -21.15 3.61
C MET A 459 -4.50 -20.93 3.47
#